data_9e7ad099c596405e125a250e1bdc0ef3
#
_entry.id   9e7ad099c596405e125a250e1bdc0ef3
#
_cell.length_a   1.000
_cell.length_b   1.000
_cell.length_c   1.000
_cell.angle_alpha   90.00
_cell.angle_beta   90.00
_cell.angle_gamma   90.00
#
_symmetry.space_group_name_H-M   'P 1'
#
loop_
_entity.id
_entity.type
_entity.pdbx_description
1 polymer ?
#
loop_
_entity_poly.entity_id
_entity_poly.type
_entity_poly.pdbx_seq_one_letter_code
_entity_poly.pdbx_strand_id
1 'polypeptide(L)'
;DGSHYNIYADGLKIYTTLDSRMQKYAEEAVTEHLGGTLQPTFMAERSKKAHPPFSNDLTVAEIDEILNTSIKRTERYRSMNKAGKSFQEIKKEFQKPVPMSVFTWKGVRDTTMTPLDSLKHYKSFFRAGFMAMEPSTGHIKAYVGGPDYRYFQYDMVSTGKRQIGSTIKPILYTLAMQEGLGPCDKVLNVQQTFVLPDGTTWTPRNSTDKREGEMVTLKWGLANSVNNISGWVLKQFTPEAVVQMAHRMGISSFIDPVPAIFLGSSEVSVKEMVGAFSIYANKGVYNAPTMVTKIEDKYGNVLANFYPESHEVITENTAFLMANLLQGVVNEGTGIRLRYRYKFTNQIGGKTGTTQNHSDGWF
;
A
#
# COMPACT_ATOMS: atom_id res chain seq x y z
N ASP A 1 -33.36 -0.49 23.85
CA ASP A 1 -34.38 0.37 23.27
C ASP A 1 -34.23 0.55 21.75
N GLY A 2 -33.17 0.03 21.13
CA GLY A 2 -32.87 0.12 19.71
C GLY A 2 -32.29 1.47 19.25
N SER A 3 -31.94 2.38 20.18
CA SER A 3 -31.27 3.63 19.85
C SER A 3 -29.80 3.37 19.47
N HIS A 4 -29.30 4.12 18.49
CA HIS A 4 -27.89 4.04 18.08
C HIS A 4 -27.04 4.98 18.96
N TYR A 5 -25.90 4.50 19.43
CA TYR A 5 -24.93 5.32 20.11
C TYR A 5 -24.29 6.34 19.17
N ASN A 6 -24.14 7.57 19.66
CA ASN A 6 -23.39 8.63 18.97
C ASN A 6 -21.97 8.66 19.51
N ILE A 7 -20.99 8.27 18.67
CA ILE A 7 -19.58 8.19 19.04
C ILE A 7 -19.00 9.52 19.56
N TYR A 8 -19.60 10.66 19.20
CA TYR A 8 -19.12 11.98 19.59
C TYR A 8 -19.87 12.58 20.79
N ALA A 9 -21.06 12.06 21.14
CA ALA A 9 -21.93 12.69 22.13
C ALA A 9 -22.20 11.84 23.36
N ASP A 10 -22.14 10.51 23.29
CA ASP A 10 -22.62 9.62 24.34
C ASP A 10 -21.56 9.25 25.38
N GLY A 11 -20.35 9.82 25.27
CA GLY A 11 -19.27 9.62 26.26
C GLY A 11 -18.71 8.19 26.24
N LEU A 12 -18.66 7.56 25.09
CA LEU A 12 -18.11 6.22 24.92
C LEU A 12 -16.60 6.20 25.24
N LYS A 13 -16.16 5.13 25.90
CA LYS A 13 -14.75 4.82 26.11
C LYS A 13 -14.34 3.74 25.12
N ILE A 14 -13.48 4.11 24.17
CA ILE A 14 -12.98 3.21 23.13
C ILE A 14 -11.55 2.82 23.47
N TYR A 15 -11.33 1.53 23.72
CA TYR A 15 -10.01 0.97 24.02
C TYR A 15 -9.35 0.52 22.73
N THR A 16 -8.21 1.14 22.42
CA THR A 16 -7.46 0.85 21.20
C THR A 16 -6.15 0.14 21.52
N THR A 17 -5.60 -0.53 20.49
CA THR A 17 -4.31 -1.23 20.58
C THR A 17 -3.11 -0.35 20.23
N LEU A 18 -3.36 0.91 19.86
CA LEU A 18 -2.34 1.85 19.42
C LEU A 18 -1.32 2.16 20.54
N ASP A 19 -0.04 2.15 20.19
CA ASP A 19 1.04 2.66 21.03
C ASP A 19 1.36 4.09 20.60
N SER A 20 1.15 5.06 21.49
CA SER A 20 1.31 6.49 21.17
C SER A 20 2.74 6.87 20.74
N ARG A 21 3.77 6.16 21.24
CA ARG A 21 5.17 6.39 20.84
C ARG A 21 5.43 5.86 19.44
N MET A 22 4.94 4.65 19.14
CA MET A 22 5.05 4.07 17.80
C MET A 22 4.26 4.90 16.78
N GLN A 23 3.07 5.38 17.13
CA GLN A 23 2.27 6.27 16.30
C GLN A 23 3.05 7.54 15.97
N LYS A 24 3.63 8.19 16.98
CA LYS A 24 4.44 9.40 16.81
C LYS A 24 5.63 9.14 15.87
N TYR A 25 6.37 8.06 16.06
CA TYR A 25 7.50 7.72 15.21
C TYR A 25 7.09 7.43 13.77
N ALA A 26 5.93 6.80 13.56
CA ALA A 26 5.40 6.55 12.23
C ALA A 26 5.06 7.87 11.51
N GLU A 27 4.39 8.80 12.18
CA GLU A 27 4.05 10.13 11.64
C GLU A 27 5.30 10.96 11.33
N GLU A 28 6.28 10.96 12.23
CA GLU A 28 7.57 11.63 12.04
C GLU A 28 8.33 11.04 10.85
N ALA A 29 8.42 9.71 10.73
CA ALA A 29 9.09 9.03 9.63
C ALA A 29 8.43 9.32 8.27
N VAL A 30 7.09 9.31 8.21
CA VAL A 30 6.34 9.69 7.00
C VAL A 30 6.63 11.13 6.62
N THR A 31 6.59 12.05 7.59
CA THR A 31 6.84 13.48 7.36
C THR A 31 8.27 13.73 6.90
N GLU A 32 9.27 13.14 7.58
CA GLU A 32 10.68 13.30 7.23
C GLU A 32 11.00 12.75 5.84
N HIS A 33 10.55 11.53 5.57
CA HIS A 33 10.90 10.86 4.32
C HIS A 33 10.15 11.44 3.11
N LEU A 34 8.84 11.60 3.21
CA LEU A 34 8.05 12.17 2.13
C LEU A 34 8.30 13.67 1.98
N GLY A 35 8.15 14.42 3.07
CA GLY A 35 8.25 15.88 3.05
C GLY A 35 9.67 16.38 2.83
N GLY A 36 10.64 15.75 3.48
CA GLY A 36 12.03 16.18 3.44
C GLY A 36 12.83 15.66 2.23
N THR A 37 12.48 14.50 1.69
CA THR A 37 13.28 13.84 0.64
C THR A 37 12.53 13.71 -0.69
N LEU A 38 11.38 13.04 -0.69
CA LEU A 38 10.71 12.64 -1.94
C LEU A 38 9.92 13.80 -2.56
N GLN A 39 9.15 14.52 -1.77
CA GLN A 39 8.30 15.60 -2.27
C GLN A 39 9.07 16.72 -2.96
N PRO A 40 10.21 17.24 -2.42
CA PRO A 40 11.01 18.24 -3.12
C PRO A 40 11.50 17.77 -4.49
N THR A 41 12.02 16.53 -4.57
CA THR A 41 12.48 15.94 -5.84
C THR A 41 11.34 15.82 -6.85
N PHE A 42 10.21 15.31 -6.40
CA PHE A 42 9.02 15.15 -7.22
C PHE A 42 8.49 16.50 -7.73
N MET A 43 8.45 17.53 -6.88
CA MET A 43 8.01 18.86 -7.29
C MET A 43 8.96 19.48 -8.31
N ALA A 44 10.27 19.29 -8.16
CA ALA A 44 11.26 19.75 -9.13
C ALA A 44 11.13 19.08 -10.51
N GLU A 45 10.80 17.79 -10.54
CA GLU A 45 10.49 17.10 -11.80
C GLU A 45 9.15 17.53 -12.40
N ARG A 46 8.13 17.66 -11.56
CA ARG A 46 6.79 18.10 -11.97
C ARG A 46 6.74 19.50 -12.53
N SER A 47 7.53 20.43 -11.99
CA SER A 47 7.59 21.81 -12.51
C SER A 47 8.04 21.90 -13.97
N LYS A 48 8.69 20.85 -14.50
CA LYS A 48 9.13 20.74 -15.89
C LYS A 48 8.05 20.17 -16.84
N LYS A 49 6.90 19.75 -16.31
CA LYS A 49 5.79 19.19 -17.11
C LYS A 49 4.97 20.31 -17.74
N ALA A 50 4.29 20.00 -18.86
CA ALA A 50 3.46 20.97 -19.58
C ALA A 50 2.26 21.45 -18.73
N HIS A 51 1.66 20.56 -17.94
CA HIS A 51 0.46 20.83 -17.15
C HIS A 51 0.59 20.35 -15.69
N PRO A 52 1.50 20.96 -14.86
CA PRO A 52 1.65 20.54 -13.47
C PRO A 52 0.32 20.69 -12.69
N PRO A 53 -0.01 19.74 -11.80
CA PRO A 53 0.70 18.54 -11.34
C PRO A 53 0.46 17.26 -12.16
N PHE A 54 -0.13 17.37 -13.32
CA PHE A 54 -0.56 16.24 -14.14
C PHE A 54 0.58 15.66 -15.00
N SER A 55 0.41 14.38 -15.40
CA SER A 55 1.33 13.74 -16.35
C SER A 55 1.19 14.34 -17.75
N ASN A 56 2.27 14.29 -18.53
CA ASN A 56 2.23 14.69 -19.95
C ASN A 56 1.42 13.70 -20.83
N ASP A 57 1.13 12.50 -20.30
CA ASP A 57 0.31 11.50 -21.00
C ASP A 57 -1.18 11.86 -21.00
N LEU A 58 -1.58 12.83 -20.18
CA LEU A 58 -2.96 13.30 -20.11
C LEU A 58 -3.20 14.45 -21.08
N THR A 59 -4.29 14.37 -21.81
CA THR A 59 -4.80 15.46 -22.64
C THR A 59 -5.40 16.56 -21.77
N VAL A 60 -5.50 17.78 -22.31
CA VAL A 60 -6.17 18.90 -21.64
C VAL A 60 -7.62 18.59 -21.27
N ALA A 61 -8.33 17.84 -22.11
CA ALA A 61 -9.72 17.42 -21.85
C ALA A 61 -9.82 16.47 -20.66
N GLU A 62 -8.93 15.49 -20.53
CA GLU A 62 -8.88 14.58 -19.39
C GLU A 62 -8.52 15.32 -18.10
N ILE A 63 -7.58 16.26 -18.17
CA ILE A 63 -7.23 17.11 -17.02
C ILE A 63 -8.45 17.93 -16.57
N ASP A 64 -9.20 18.50 -17.51
CA ASP A 64 -10.41 19.29 -17.20
C ASP A 64 -11.51 18.40 -16.56
N GLU A 65 -11.68 17.17 -17.04
CA GLU A 65 -12.59 16.18 -16.46
C GLU A 65 -12.19 15.80 -15.02
N ILE A 66 -10.90 15.53 -14.79
CA ILE A 66 -10.35 15.26 -13.44
C ILE A 66 -10.62 16.45 -12.49
N LEU A 67 -10.41 17.67 -12.97
CA LEU A 67 -10.65 18.87 -12.17
C LEU A 67 -12.15 19.10 -11.93
N ASN A 68 -13.00 18.93 -12.92
CA ASN A 68 -14.45 19.03 -12.80
C ASN A 68 -15.00 18.01 -11.78
N THR A 69 -14.52 16.78 -11.83
CA THR A 69 -14.84 15.75 -10.84
C THR A 69 -14.36 16.15 -9.44
N SER A 70 -13.18 16.73 -9.34
CA SER A 70 -12.63 17.20 -8.06
C SER A 70 -13.45 18.35 -7.47
N ILE A 71 -13.89 19.31 -8.30
CA ILE A 71 -14.78 20.41 -7.91
C ILE A 71 -16.06 19.84 -7.29
N LYS A 72 -16.74 18.89 -7.97
CA LYS A 72 -18.01 18.30 -7.51
C LYS A 72 -17.91 17.59 -6.17
N ARG A 73 -16.73 17.13 -5.77
CA ARG A 73 -16.46 16.45 -4.49
C ARG A 73 -16.24 17.41 -3.31
N THR A 74 -16.10 18.72 -3.56
CA THR A 74 -15.84 19.70 -2.49
C THR A 74 -17.12 20.13 -1.75
N GLU A 75 -16.99 20.48 -0.48
CA GLU A 75 -18.08 21.07 0.30
C GLU A 75 -18.53 22.42 -0.28
N ARG A 76 -17.58 23.21 -0.79
CA ARG A 76 -17.88 24.47 -1.49
C ARG A 76 -18.83 24.27 -2.67
N TYR A 77 -18.62 23.21 -3.47
CA TYR A 77 -19.54 22.87 -4.55
C TYR A 77 -20.91 22.49 -4.03
N ARG A 78 -20.98 21.62 -3.01
CA ARG A 78 -22.25 21.16 -2.43
C ARG A 78 -23.08 22.34 -1.93
N SER A 79 -22.48 23.28 -1.20
CA SER A 79 -23.14 24.49 -0.68
C SER A 79 -23.66 25.37 -1.81
N MET A 80 -22.87 25.62 -2.85
CA MET A 80 -23.28 26.45 -3.99
C MET A 80 -24.35 25.79 -4.83
N ASN A 81 -24.25 24.47 -5.05
CA ASN A 81 -25.25 23.70 -5.78
C ASN A 81 -26.61 23.68 -5.03
N LYS A 82 -26.55 23.53 -3.70
CA LYS A 82 -27.76 23.63 -2.84
C LYS A 82 -28.40 25.02 -2.90
N ALA A 83 -27.57 26.06 -3.11
CA ALA A 83 -28.05 27.45 -3.32
C ALA A 83 -28.53 27.71 -4.75
N GLY A 84 -28.70 26.68 -5.60
CA GLY A 84 -29.27 26.77 -6.94
C GLY A 84 -28.29 27.22 -8.03
N LYS A 85 -26.99 27.36 -7.77
CA LYS A 85 -26.02 27.73 -8.80
C LYS A 85 -25.77 26.59 -9.77
N SER A 86 -25.72 26.90 -11.06
CA SER A 86 -25.32 25.97 -12.11
C SER A 86 -23.84 25.59 -12.00
N PHE A 87 -23.46 24.44 -12.59
CA PHE A 87 -22.04 24.02 -12.59
C PHE A 87 -21.11 25.05 -13.24
N GLN A 88 -21.55 25.72 -14.29
CA GLN A 88 -20.76 26.74 -14.98
C GLN A 88 -20.53 27.98 -14.11
N GLU A 89 -21.52 28.43 -13.36
CA GLU A 89 -21.36 29.51 -12.40
C GLU A 89 -20.41 29.12 -11.27
N ILE A 90 -20.56 27.89 -10.74
CA ILE A 90 -19.66 27.35 -9.70
C ILE A 90 -18.22 27.28 -10.23
N LYS A 91 -18.01 26.80 -11.47
CA LYS A 91 -16.67 26.74 -12.08
C LYS A 91 -16.02 28.12 -12.19
N LYS A 92 -16.80 29.17 -12.51
CA LYS A 92 -16.31 30.57 -12.50
C LYS A 92 -15.94 31.03 -11.09
N GLU A 93 -16.72 30.69 -10.06
CA GLU A 93 -16.38 31.01 -8.66
C GLU A 93 -15.11 30.30 -8.19
N PHE A 94 -14.83 29.09 -8.69
CA PHE A 94 -13.60 28.37 -8.39
C PHE A 94 -12.34 29.00 -8.99
N GLN A 95 -12.50 29.95 -9.91
CA GLN A 95 -11.38 30.70 -10.50
C GLN A 95 -11.11 32.04 -9.77
N LYS A 96 -11.93 32.42 -8.79
CA LYS A 96 -11.75 33.66 -8.02
C LYS A 96 -10.84 33.39 -6.81
N PRO A 97 -9.77 34.19 -6.60
CA PRO A 97 -8.94 34.06 -5.43
C PRO A 97 -9.72 34.32 -4.14
N VAL A 98 -9.46 33.48 -3.12
CA VAL A 98 -10.04 33.63 -1.77
C VAL A 98 -8.98 33.32 -0.72
N PRO A 99 -9.02 33.95 0.46
CA PRO A 99 -8.17 33.57 1.58
C PRO A 99 -8.45 32.12 2.01
N MET A 100 -7.40 31.36 2.27
CA MET A 100 -7.51 29.98 2.76
C MET A 100 -6.22 29.51 3.44
N SER A 101 -6.37 28.52 4.31
CA SER A 101 -5.23 27.82 4.92
C SER A 101 -5.01 26.52 4.17
N VAL A 102 -3.77 26.27 3.75
CA VAL A 102 -3.40 25.06 3.01
C VAL A 102 -2.31 24.28 3.72
N PHE A 103 -2.34 22.97 3.56
CA PHE A 103 -1.30 22.08 4.05
C PHE A 103 0.03 22.31 3.30
N THR A 104 1.12 22.29 4.05
CA THR A 104 2.48 22.09 3.54
C THR A 104 3.22 21.14 4.48
N TRP A 105 4.28 20.48 3.99
CA TRP A 105 5.12 19.63 4.86
C TRP A 105 5.81 20.38 6.01
N LYS A 106 5.81 21.71 5.96
CA LYS A 106 6.35 22.59 7.02
C LYS A 106 5.27 23.16 7.95
N GLY A 107 4.05 22.66 7.83
CA GLY A 107 2.88 23.13 8.59
C GLY A 107 1.84 23.82 7.71
N VAL A 108 0.81 24.31 8.33
CA VAL A 108 -0.28 25.04 7.67
C VAL A 108 0.21 26.43 7.22
N ARG A 109 -0.15 26.81 6.02
CA ARG A 109 0.17 28.14 5.47
C ARG A 109 -1.10 28.88 5.06
N ASP A 110 -1.28 30.08 5.60
CA ASP A 110 -2.33 30.99 5.14
C ASP A 110 -1.89 31.65 3.84
N THR A 111 -2.80 31.69 2.87
CA THR A 111 -2.52 32.20 1.53
C THR A 111 -3.81 32.64 0.85
N THR A 112 -3.69 33.41 -0.22
CA THR A 112 -4.79 33.76 -1.12
C THR A 112 -4.53 33.04 -2.45
N MET A 113 -5.43 32.12 -2.83
CA MET A 113 -5.38 31.43 -4.10
C MET A 113 -6.79 31.07 -4.58
N THR A 114 -6.91 30.64 -5.83
CA THR A 114 -8.20 30.16 -6.32
C THR A 114 -8.53 28.78 -5.73
N PRO A 115 -9.81 28.46 -5.47
CA PRO A 115 -10.20 27.10 -5.09
C PRO A 115 -9.74 26.04 -6.11
N LEU A 116 -9.68 26.38 -7.39
CA LEU A 116 -9.17 25.48 -8.42
C LEU A 116 -7.67 25.21 -8.25
N ASP A 117 -6.86 26.21 -7.93
CA ASP A 117 -5.44 26.03 -7.68
C ASP A 117 -5.18 25.26 -6.37
N SER A 118 -6.05 25.42 -5.37
CA SER A 118 -5.98 24.59 -4.17
C SER A 118 -6.19 23.11 -4.47
N LEU A 119 -7.11 22.75 -5.39
CA LEU A 119 -7.28 21.38 -5.84
C LEU A 119 -6.01 20.84 -6.53
N LYS A 120 -5.36 21.63 -7.39
CA LYS A 120 -4.08 21.28 -8.02
C LYS A 120 -2.97 21.14 -6.97
N HIS A 121 -2.93 22.03 -5.99
CA HIS A 121 -1.99 21.97 -4.86
C HIS A 121 -2.10 20.63 -4.13
N TYR A 122 -3.30 20.21 -3.72
CA TYR A 122 -3.51 18.93 -3.03
C TYR A 122 -3.25 17.70 -3.92
N LYS A 123 -3.41 17.80 -5.23
CA LYS A 123 -3.03 16.74 -6.19
C LYS A 123 -1.52 16.60 -6.36
N SER A 124 -0.73 17.57 -5.92
CA SER A 124 0.74 17.55 -6.01
C SER A 124 1.40 16.77 -4.87
N PHE A 125 0.68 16.44 -3.80
CA PHE A 125 1.25 15.74 -2.66
C PHE A 125 1.23 14.22 -2.84
N PHE A 126 2.31 13.58 -2.41
CA PHE A 126 2.33 12.13 -2.26
C PHE A 126 1.25 11.67 -1.28
N ARG A 127 0.70 10.50 -1.56
CA ARG A 127 -0.15 9.76 -0.63
C ARG A 127 0.69 8.66 -0.01
N ALA A 128 0.48 8.41 1.28
CA ALA A 128 1.15 7.33 1.99
C ALA A 128 0.17 6.62 2.91
N GLY A 129 0.32 5.30 2.99
CA GLY A 129 -0.25 4.48 4.02
C GLY A 129 0.88 3.76 4.76
N PHE A 130 0.83 3.79 6.08
CA PHE A 130 1.75 3.03 6.94
C PHE A 130 0.98 2.36 8.06
N MET A 131 1.27 1.11 8.33
CA MET A 131 0.70 0.37 9.45
C MET A 131 1.78 -0.50 10.10
N ALA A 132 1.85 -0.46 11.43
CA ALA A 132 2.62 -1.40 12.24
C ALA A 132 1.68 -2.26 13.06
N MET A 133 1.92 -3.57 13.07
CA MET A 133 1.09 -4.56 13.76
C MET A 133 1.97 -5.55 14.53
N GLU A 134 1.51 -5.97 15.68
CA GLU A 134 2.09 -7.08 16.44
C GLU A 134 1.56 -8.41 15.86
N PRO A 135 2.42 -9.25 15.28
CA PRO A 135 1.96 -10.44 14.55
C PRO A 135 1.25 -11.47 15.45
N SER A 136 1.70 -11.62 16.71
CA SER A 136 1.17 -12.61 17.66
C SER A 136 -0.26 -12.34 18.11
N THR A 137 -0.69 -11.09 18.06
CA THR A 137 -2.00 -10.64 18.57
C THR A 137 -2.90 -10.04 17.49
N GLY A 138 -2.36 -9.69 16.31
CA GLY A 138 -3.07 -8.89 15.32
C GLY A 138 -3.28 -7.42 15.70
N HIS A 139 -2.73 -6.98 16.83
CA HIS A 139 -2.92 -5.62 17.36
C HIS A 139 -2.18 -4.58 16.54
N ILE A 140 -2.90 -3.61 15.99
CA ILE A 140 -2.33 -2.47 15.28
C ILE A 140 -1.72 -1.51 16.31
N LYS A 141 -0.42 -1.25 16.19
CA LYS A 141 0.36 -0.39 17.11
C LYS A 141 0.55 1.02 16.56
N ALA A 142 0.60 1.19 15.24
CA ALA A 142 0.65 2.49 14.59
C ALA A 142 -0.10 2.45 13.25
N TYR A 143 -0.71 3.58 12.89
CA TYR A 143 -1.57 3.67 11.71
C TYR A 143 -1.53 5.09 11.14
N VAL A 144 -0.96 5.25 9.95
CA VAL A 144 -0.89 6.53 9.25
C VAL A 144 -1.60 6.40 7.91
N GLY A 145 -2.84 6.86 7.83
CA GLY A 145 -3.69 6.79 6.63
C GLY A 145 -3.41 7.87 5.60
N GLY A 146 -2.58 8.85 5.91
CA GLY A 146 -2.23 9.97 5.03
C GLY A 146 -1.34 11.00 5.72
N PRO A 147 -0.84 12.01 5.00
CA PRO A 147 0.10 13.00 5.55
C PRO A 147 -0.44 13.82 6.74
N ASP A 148 -1.70 14.19 6.71
CA ASP A 148 -2.41 14.92 7.78
C ASP A 148 -3.92 14.73 7.59
N TYR A 149 -4.60 14.13 8.55
CA TYR A 149 -6.03 13.79 8.46
C TYR A 149 -6.93 15.01 8.20
N ARG A 150 -6.58 16.19 8.69
CA ARG A 150 -7.36 17.42 8.47
C ARG A 150 -7.50 17.79 6.99
N TYR A 151 -6.51 17.41 6.18
CA TYR A 151 -6.41 17.75 4.76
C TYR A 151 -6.50 16.55 3.83
N PHE A 152 -6.19 15.34 4.32
CA PHE A 152 -6.12 14.10 3.56
C PHE A 152 -6.91 12.99 4.24
N GLN A 153 -8.24 13.09 4.14
CA GLN A 153 -9.16 12.18 4.84
C GLN A 153 -9.31 10.81 4.15
N TYR A 154 -8.85 10.68 2.90
CA TYR A 154 -8.87 9.39 2.21
C TYR A 154 -7.80 8.49 2.80
N ASP A 155 -8.25 7.41 3.45
CA ASP A 155 -7.39 6.47 4.15
C ASP A 155 -6.66 5.55 3.17
N MET A 156 -5.34 5.69 3.10
CA MET A 156 -4.46 4.89 2.25
C MET A 156 -4.10 3.53 2.84
N VAL A 157 -4.47 3.24 4.09
CA VAL A 157 -4.15 1.95 4.74
C VAL A 157 -5.27 0.94 4.52
N SER A 158 -6.53 1.28 4.77
CA SER A 158 -7.63 0.33 4.66
C SER A 158 -8.53 0.56 3.44
N THR A 159 -8.71 1.82 3.02
CA THR A 159 -9.60 2.17 1.90
C THR A 159 -8.85 2.24 0.57
N GLY A 160 -7.62 2.76 0.60
CA GLY A 160 -6.77 2.89 -0.57
C GLY A 160 -6.25 1.55 -1.06
N LYS A 161 -6.78 1.06 -2.18
CA LYS A 161 -6.27 -0.12 -2.87
C LYS A 161 -5.39 0.33 -4.02
N ARG A 162 -4.18 -0.24 -4.10
CA ARG A 162 -3.19 0.09 -5.12
C ARG A 162 -2.52 -1.17 -5.63
N GLN A 163 -2.01 -1.13 -6.85
CA GLN A 163 -1.23 -2.23 -7.40
C GLN A 163 -0.05 -2.55 -6.50
N ILE A 164 0.06 -3.81 -6.08
CA ILE A 164 1.07 -4.25 -5.10
C ILE A 164 2.43 -4.57 -5.72
N GLY A 165 2.48 -4.69 -7.05
CA GLY A 165 3.73 -5.01 -7.73
C GLY A 165 4.40 -6.26 -7.17
N SER A 166 5.71 -6.26 -7.12
CA SER A 166 6.50 -7.41 -6.66
C SER A 166 6.29 -7.82 -5.19
N THR A 167 5.46 -7.12 -4.41
CA THR A 167 5.11 -7.59 -3.05
C THR A 167 4.16 -8.80 -3.06
N ILE A 168 3.58 -9.17 -4.19
CA ILE A 168 2.85 -10.44 -4.37
C ILE A 168 3.78 -11.66 -4.37
N LYS A 169 5.05 -11.52 -4.79
CA LYS A 169 5.96 -12.64 -4.99
C LYS A 169 6.14 -13.54 -3.76
N PRO A 170 6.24 -13.04 -2.53
CA PRO A 170 6.28 -13.89 -1.35
C PRO A 170 5.08 -14.85 -1.24
N ILE A 171 3.88 -14.43 -1.66
CA ILE A 171 2.69 -15.30 -1.65
C ILE A 171 2.87 -16.47 -2.61
N LEU A 172 3.38 -16.21 -3.81
CA LEU A 172 3.73 -17.25 -4.79
C LEU A 172 4.84 -18.17 -4.26
N TYR A 173 5.90 -17.62 -3.66
CA TYR A 173 6.99 -18.42 -3.10
C TYR A 173 6.56 -19.24 -1.88
N THR A 174 5.52 -18.81 -1.16
CA THR A 174 4.92 -19.62 -0.08
C THR A 174 4.38 -20.93 -0.62
N LEU A 175 3.68 -20.92 -1.76
CA LEU A 175 3.26 -22.17 -2.42
C LEU A 175 4.46 -23.06 -2.74
N ALA A 176 5.52 -22.49 -3.32
CA ALA A 176 6.72 -23.24 -3.66
C ALA A 176 7.35 -23.91 -2.43
N MET A 177 7.45 -23.19 -1.31
CA MET A 177 8.01 -23.74 -0.07
C MET A 177 7.09 -24.82 0.56
N GLN A 178 5.78 -24.71 0.42
CA GLN A 178 4.83 -25.73 0.89
C GLN A 178 4.91 -27.02 0.07
N GLU A 179 5.16 -26.91 -1.23
CA GLU A 179 5.29 -28.04 -2.16
C GLU A 179 6.69 -28.66 -2.18
N GLY A 180 7.54 -28.28 -1.22
CA GLY A 180 8.83 -28.94 -0.98
C GLY A 180 10.02 -28.29 -1.68
N LEU A 181 9.85 -27.16 -2.38
CA LEU A 181 11.00 -26.38 -2.87
C LEU A 181 11.68 -25.68 -1.70
N GLY A 182 12.99 -25.50 -1.81
CA GLY A 182 13.83 -24.87 -0.80
C GLY A 182 14.48 -23.56 -1.25
N PRO A 183 14.90 -22.68 -0.32
CA PRO A 183 15.60 -21.43 -0.65
C PRO A 183 16.87 -21.63 -1.50
N CYS A 184 17.53 -22.80 -1.37
CA CYS A 184 18.78 -23.14 -2.05
C CYS A 184 18.58 -23.81 -3.42
N ASP A 185 17.35 -24.17 -3.78
CA ASP A 185 17.05 -24.76 -5.07
C ASP A 185 17.41 -23.81 -6.20
N LYS A 186 18.07 -24.35 -7.22
CA LYS A 186 18.62 -23.56 -8.33
C LYS A 186 17.73 -23.68 -9.56
N VAL A 187 17.51 -22.54 -10.19
CA VAL A 187 16.74 -22.38 -11.42
C VAL A 187 17.54 -21.56 -12.42
N LEU A 188 17.46 -21.93 -13.68
CA LEU A 188 18.10 -21.18 -14.75
C LEU A 188 17.39 -19.82 -14.93
N ASN A 189 18.14 -18.74 -14.87
CA ASN A 189 17.63 -17.37 -15.00
C ASN A 189 17.44 -17.00 -16.47
N VAL A 190 16.37 -17.49 -17.06
CA VAL A 190 15.97 -17.22 -18.46
C VAL A 190 14.52 -16.72 -18.52
N GLN A 191 14.20 -15.99 -19.56
CA GLN A 191 12.86 -15.47 -19.80
C GLN A 191 11.83 -16.60 -19.83
N GLN A 192 10.65 -16.31 -19.26
CA GLN A 192 9.52 -17.23 -19.23
C GLN A 192 8.40 -16.72 -20.13
N THR A 193 8.00 -17.53 -21.09
CA THR A 193 6.87 -17.22 -21.99
C THR A 193 5.63 -17.93 -21.52
N PHE A 194 4.51 -17.22 -21.45
CA PHE A 194 3.19 -17.73 -21.10
C PHE A 194 2.30 -17.71 -22.32
N VAL A 195 1.47 -18.75 -22.46
CA VAL A 195 0.39 -18.79 -23.45
C VAL A 195 -0.86 -18.21 -22.77
N LEU A 196 -1.47 -17.21 -23.40
CA LEU A 196 -2.68 -16.57 -22.89
C LEU A 196 -3.94 -17.32 -23.37
N PRO A 197 -5.12 -17.08 -22.76
CA PRO A 197 -6.36 -17.78 -23.13
C PRO A 197 -6.78 -17.57 -24.60
N ASP A 198 -6.37 -16.48 -25.21
CA ASP A 198 -6.61 -16.17 -26.64
C ASP A 198 -5.60 -16.84 -27.59
N GLY A 199 -4.68 -17.66 -27.08
CA GLY A 199 -3.62 -18.34 -27.84
C GLY A 199 -2.40 -17.47 -28.12
N THR A 200 -2.39 -16.20 -27.76
CA THR A 200 -1.21 -15.33 -27.91
C THR A 200 -0.15 -15.69 -26.85
N THR A 201 1.08 -15.25 -27.08
CA THR A 201 2.17 -15.46 -26.11
C THR A 201 2.59 -14.15 -25.47
N TRP A 202 2.92 -14.23 -24.17
CA TRP A 202 3.41 -13.10 -23.40
C TRP A 202 4.69 -13.46 -22.66
N THR A 203 5.73 -12.65 -22.84
CA THR A 203 7.03 -12.83 -22.20
C THR A 203 7.36 -11.58 -21.39
N PRO A 204 7.23 -11.62 -20.06
CA PRO A 204 7.55 -10.48 -19.18
C PRO A 204 9.04 -10.21 -19.16
N ARG A 205 9.42 -8.93 -19.17
CA ARG A 205 10.82 -8.52 -19.07
C ARG A 205 11.28 -8.48 -17.61
N ASN A 206 12.56 -8.77 -17.39
CA ASN A 206 13.22 -8.47 -16.13
C ASN A 206 13.46 -6.96 -15.98
N SER A 207 13.58 -6.51 -14.73
CA SER A 207 14.09 -5.17 -14.41
C SER A 207 15.61 -5.04 -14.52
N THR A 208 16.32 -6.14 -14.66
CA THR A 208 17.78 -6.22 -14.72
C THR A 208 18.23 -7.49 -15.48
N ASP A 209 19.32 -7.41 -16.21
CA ASP A 209 19.95 -8.53 -16.90
C ASP A 209 21.00 -9.25 -16.02
N LYS A 210 21.08 -8.88 -14.74
CA LYS A 210 22.02 -9.44 -13.79
C LYS A 210 21.87 -10.96 -13.71
N ARG A 211 22.97 -11.70 -13.99
CA ARG A 211 23.05 -13.16 -13.98
C ARG A 211 22.05 -13.85 -14.92
N GLU A 212 21.65 -13.21 -16.01
CA GLU A 212 20.84 -13.86 -17.05
C GLU A 212 21.65 -15.03 -17.66
N GLY A 213 20.97 -16.17 -17.90
CA GLY A 213 21.61 -17.40 -18.37
C GLY A 213 22.33 -18.23 -17.31
N GLU A 214 22.40 -17.78 -16.05
CA GLU A 214 23.02 -18.53 -14.96
C GLU A 214 22.03 -19.32 -14.12
N MET A 215 22.52 -20.38 -13.47
CA MET A 215 21.80 -21.08 -12.41
C MET A 215 21.83 -20.25 -11.13
N VAL A 216 20.67 -19.83 -10.63
CA VAL A 216 20.53 -19.00 -9.42
C VAL A 216 19.59 -19.66 -8.43
N THR A 217 19.78 -19.40 -7.13
CA THR A 217 18.89 -19.94 -6.09
C THR A 217 17.55 -19.19 -6.06
N LEU A 218 16.50 -19.85 -5.58
CA LEU A 218 15.20 -19.21 -5.34
C LEU A 218 15.35 -18.02 -4.38
N LYS A 219 16.20 -18.15 -3.34
CA LYS A 219 16.51 -17.05 -2.41
C LYS A 219 17.07 -15.84 -3.15
N TRP A 220 18.06 -16.03 -4.02
CA TRP A 220 18.62 -14.96 -4.82
C TRP A 220 17.57 -14.32 -5.76
N GLY A 221 16.73 -15.17 -6.38
CA GLY A 221 15.64 -14.73 -7.27
C GLY A 221 14.64 -13.81 -6.57
N LEU A 222 14.19 -14.19 -5.36
CA LEU A 222 13.28 -13.35 -4.56
C LEU A 222 13.98 -12.10 -4.03
N ALA A 223 15.23 -12.23 -3.54
CA ALA A 223 16.01 -11.12 -3.00
C ALA A 223 16.20 -10.00 -4.03
N ASN A 224 16.52 -10.36 -5.27
CA ASN A 224 16.69 -9.41 -6.38
C ASN A 224 15.40 -9.14 -7.18
N SER A 225 14.27 -9.70 -6.73
CA SER A 225 12.94 -9.50 -7.35
C SER A 225 12.89 -9.89 -8.84
N VAL A 226 13.62 -10.95 -9.25
CA VAL A 226 13.80 -11.36 -10.64
C VAL A 226 12.51 -11.95 -11.20
N ASN A 227 12.03 -11.39 -12.33
CA ASN A 227 10.78 -11.83 -12.95
C ASN A 227 10.91 -13.21 -13.60
N ASN A 228 12.05 -13.52 -14.23
CA ASN A 228 12.31 -14.83 -14.83
C ASN A 228 12.11 -15.96 -13.81
N ILE A 229 12.68 -15.81 -12.61
CA ILE A 229 12.59 -16.83 -11.55
C ILE A 229 11.17 -16.90 -11.00
N SER A 230 10.52 -15.76 -10.74
CA SER A 230 9.14 -15.75 -10.28
C SER A 230 8.15 -16.30 -11.32
N GLY A 231 8.40 -16.06 -12.61
CA GLY A 231 7.65 -16.65 -13.72
C GLY A 231 7.87 -18.17 -13.80
N TRP A 232 9.09 -18.65 -13.58
CA TRP A 232 9.36 -20.09 -13.49
C TRP A 232 8.61 -20.73 -12.31
N VAL A 233 8.62 -20.08 -11.14
CA VAL A 233 7.86 -20.56 -9.97
C VAL A 233 6.36 -20.61 -10.29
N LEU A 234 5.80 -19.55 -10.92
CA LEU A 234 4.38 -19.57 -11.29
C LEU A 234 4.01 -20.71 -12.23
N LYS A 235 4.93 -21.12 -13.13
CA LYS A 235 4.69 -22.26 -14.03
C LYS A 235 4.59 -23.63 -13.33
N GLN A 236 5.00 -23.72 -12.06
CA GLN A 236 4.83 -24.93 -11.26
C GLN A 236 3.42 -24.99 -10.66
N PHE A 237 2.70 -23.87 -10.68
CA PHE A 237 1.37 -23.69 -10.09
C PHE A 237 0.41 -23.05 -11.10
N THR A 238 -0.85 -22.88 -10.69
CA THR A 238 -1.81 -22.10 -11.45
C THR A 238 -1.98 -20.70 -10.82
N PRO A 239 -2.38 -19.69 -11.59
CA PRO A 239 -2.73 -18.38 -11.03
C PRO A 239 -3.80 -18.47 -9.94
N GLU A 240 -4.77 -19.37 -10.08
CA GLU A 240 -5.84 -19.64 -9.09
C GLU A 240 -5.30 -20.12 -7.76
N ALA A 241 -4.24 -20.94 -7.76
CA ALA A 241 -3.59 -21.39 -6.53
C ALA A 241 -2.95 -20.22 -5.77
N VAL A 242 -2.38 -19.25 -6.48
CA VAL A 242 -1.84 -18.01 -5.90
C VAL A 242 -2.97 -17.17 -5.29
N VAL A 243 -4.11 -17.03 -5.98
CA VAL A 243 -5.29 -16.33 -5.48
C VAL A 243 -5.82 -16.99 -4.20
N GLN A 244 -5.97 -18.31 -4.20
CA GLN A 244 -6.41 -19.05 -3.03
C GLN A 244 -5.47 -18.88 -1.84
N MET A 245 -4.16 -18.93 -2.07
CA MET A 245 -3.17 -18.67 -1.03
C MET A 245 -3.30 -17.24 -0.48
N ALA A 246 -3.43 -16.23 -1.35
CA ALA A 246 -3.62 -14.84 -0.94
C ALA A 246 -4.87 -14.67 -0.06
N HIS A 247 -5.99 -15.31 -0.42
CA HIS A 247 -7.21 -15.27 0.39
C HIS A 247 -7.03 -15.96 1.75
N ARG A 248 -6.37 -17.12 1.78
CA ARG A 248 -6.03 -17.79 3.06
C ARG A 248 -5.13 -16.92 3.94
N MET A 249 -4.27 -16.10 3.35
CA MET A 249 -3.43 -15.13 4.05
C MET A 249 -4.17 -13.85 4.48
N GLY A 250 -5.50 -13.78 4.31
CA GLY A 250 -6.34 -12.68 4.77
C GLY A 250 -6.54 -11.54 3.77
N ILE A 251 -6.12 -11.69 2.51
CA ILE A 251 -6.40 -10.72 1.45
C ILE A 251 -7.81 -10.95 0.93
N SER A 252 -8.73 -10.01 1.17
CA SER A 252 -10.13 -10.07 0.71
C SER A 252 -10.35 -9.33 -0.61
N SER A 253 -9.41 -8.49 -1.02
CA SER A 253 -9.45 -7.78 -2.31
C SER A 253 -9.49 -8.77 -3.47
N PHE A 254 -10.18 -8.38 -4.54
CA PHE A 254 -10.20 -9.16 -5.77
C PHE A 254 -8.79 -9.25 -6.38
N ILE A 255 -8.38 -10.46 -6.68
CA ILE A 255 -7.12 -10.77 -7.37
C ILE A 255 -7.48 -11.53 -8.64
N ASP A 256 -7.10 -10.99 -9.80
CA ASP A 256 -7.38 -11.63 -11.08
C ASP A 256 -6.44 -12.84 -11.29
N PRO A 257 -6.99 -14.05 -11.55
CA PRO A 257 -6.20 -15.27 -11.75
C PRO A 257 -5.60 -15.33 -13.17
N VAL A 258 -4.74 -14.40 -13.49
CA VAL A 258 -4.06 -14.31 -14.80
C VAL A 258 -2.55 -14.54 -14.66
N PRO A 259 -1.84 -14.95 -15.71
CA PRO A 259 -0.39 -15.13 -15.66
C PRO A 259 0.39 -13.92 -15.14
N ALA A 260 -0.12 -12.71 -15.33
CA ALA A 260 0.51 -11.48 -14.82
C ALA A 260 0.44 -11.32 -13.28
N ILE A 261 -0.25 -12.21 -12.55
CA ILE A 261 -0.40 -12.15 -11.10
C ILE A 261 0.92 -12.01 -10.35
N PHE A 262 1.99 -12.72 -10.79
CA PHE A 262 3.30 -12.67 -10.12
C PHE A 262 4.03 -11.32 -10.28
N LEU A 263 3.55 -10.44 -11.16
CA LEU A 263 4.00 -9.05 -11.28
C LEU A 263 3.23 -8.10 -10.37
N GLY A 264 2.13 -8.58 -9.75
CA GLY A 264 1.31 -7.80 -8.83
C GLY A 264 0.42 -6.78 -9.51
N SER A 265 -0.28 -7.19 -10.54
CA SER A 265 -1.25 -6.35 -11.27
C SER A 265 -2.49 -6.00 -10.46
N SER A 266 -2.80 -6.76 -9.41
CA SER A 266 -3.98 -6.58 -8.58
C SER A 266 -3.80 -5.45 -7.56
N GLU A 267 -4.93 -4.81 -7.19
CA GLU A 267 -4.98 -3.72 -6.22
C GLU A 267 -5.41 -4.25 -4.84
N VAL A 268 -4.56 -4.04 -3.84
CA VAL A 268 -4.76 -4.51 -2.46
C VAL A 268 -4.46 -3.35 -1.49
N SER A 269 -5.04 -3.38 -0.30
CA SER A 269 -4.79 -2.38 0.73
C SER A 269 -3.52 -2.68 1.54
N VAL A 270 -2.94 -1.64 2.16
CA VAL A 270 -1.79 -1.80 3.08
C VAL A 270 -2.18 -2.70 4.25
N LYS A 271 -3.39 -2.53 4.79
CA LYS A 271 -3.90 -3.35 5.91
C LYS A 271 -3.88 -4.85 5.57
N GLU A 272 -4.37 -5.22 4.39
CA GLU A 272 -4.38 -6.62 3.94
C GLU A 272 -2.95 -7.16 3.77
N MET A 273 -2.06 -6.37 3.16
CA MET A 273 -0.67 -6.80 2.95
C MET A 273 0.10 -6.96 4.27
N VAL A 274 -0.07 -6.06 5.24
CA VAL A 274 0.55 -6.20 6.57
C VAL A 274 0.00 -7.43 7.29
N GLY A 275 -1.31 -7.68 7.24
CA GLY A 275 -1.91 -8.89 7.78
C GLY A 275 -1.33 -10.16 7.14
N ALA A 276 -1.25 -10.19 5.81
CA ALA A 276 -0.68 -11.33 5.08
C ALA A 276 0.80 -11.60 5.43
N PHE A 277 1.62 -10.55 5.49
CA PHE A 277 3.03 -10.71 5.80
C PHE A 277 3.32 -11.06 7.26
N SER A 278 2.42 -10.71 8.19
CA SER A 278 2.57 -11.05 9.61
C SER A 278 2.67 -12.55 9.87
N ILE A 279 2.09 -13.38 9.00
CA ILE A 279 2.09 -14.84 9.07
C ILE A 279 3.51 -15.40 9.13
N TYR A 280 4.45 -14.82 8.36
CA TYR A 280 5.85 -15.26 8.34
C TYR A 280 6.57 -15.00 9.65
N ALA A 281 6.19 -13.96 10.39
CA ALA A 281 6.73 -13.64 11.71
C ALA A 281 5.96 -14.32 12.85
N ASN A 282 4.80 -14.90 12.56
CA ASN A 282 3.91 -15.54 13.53
C ASN A 282 3.77 -17.06 13.30
N LYS A 283 4.85 -17.74 12.92
CA LYS A 283 4.90 -19.20 12.80
C LYS A 283 3.83 -19.81 11.88
N GLY A 284 3.36 -19.03 10.90
CA GLY A 284 2.35 -19.48 9.94
C GLY A 284 0.89 -19.19 10.31
N VAL A 285 0.66 -18.52 11.45
CA VAL A 285 -0.67 -18.17 11.93
C VAL A 285 -1.04 -16.74 11.52
N TYR A 286 -2.17 -16.59 10.86
CA TYR A 286 -2.80 -15.30 10.57
C TYR A 286 -3.60 -14.81 11.77
N ASN A 287 -3.39 -13.56 12.16
CA ASN A 287 -4.25 -12.83 13.08
C ASN A 287 -4.79 -11.58 12.37
N ALA A 288 -6.11 -11.42 12.33
CA ALA A 288 -6.74 -10.29 11.65
C ALA A 288 -6.32 -8.95 12.28
N PRO A 289 -5.88 -7.94 11.48
CA PRO A 289 -5.49 -6.64 12.00
C PRO A 289 -6.62 -5.96 12.77
N THR A 290 -6.43 -5.76 14.08
CA THR A 290 -7.43 -5.25 15.01
C THR A 290 -6.92 -3.99 15.71
N MET A 291 -7.73 -2.91 15.70
CA MET A 291 -7.38 -1.64 16.33
C MET A 291 -8.18 -1.38 17.61
N VAL A 292 -9.42 -1.84 17.68
CA VAL A 292 -10.32 -1.65 18.84
C VAL A 292 -10.51 -2.99 19.54
N THR A 293 -10.31 -3.03 20.84
CA THR A 293 -10.47 -4.25 21.64
C THR A 293 -11.75 -4.24 22.46
N LYS A 294 -12.20 -3.06 22.90
CA LYS A 294 -13.36 -2.92 23.77
C LYS A 294 -14.01 -1.55 23.62
N ILE A 295 -15.32 -1.50 23.77
CA ILE A 295 -16.10 -0.25 23.89
C ILE A 295 -16.93 -0.33 25.16
N GLU A 296 -16.88 0.72 25.98
CA GLU A 296 -17.70 0.91 27.16
C GLU A 296 -18.56 2.18 27.02
N ASP A 297 -19.69 2.19 27.69
CA ASP A 297 -20.49 3.41 27.87
C ASP A 297 -19.85 4.36 28.89
N LYS A 298 -20.47 5.53 29.09
CA LYS A 298 -20.02 6.52 30.08
C LYS A 298 -20.09 6.03 31.53
N TYR A 299 -20.86 4.98 31.80
CA TYR A 299 -21.03 4.40 33.14
C TYR A 299 -20.06 3.24 33.39
N GLY A 300 -19.32 2.78 32.37
CA GLY A 300 -18.36 1.67 32.47
C GLY A 300 -18.96 0.31 32.11
N ASN A 301 -20.20 0.27 31.60
CA ASN A 301 -20.78 -0.99 31.09
C ASN A 301 -20.11 -1.33 29.76
N VAL A 302 -19.68 -2.59 29.62
CA VAL A 302 -19.08 -3.09 28.37
C VAL A 302 -20.18 -3.27 27.32
N LEU A 303 -20.07 -2.52 26.23
CA LEU A 303 -20.98 -2.59 25.08
C LEU A 303 -20.52 -3.64 24.07
N ALA A 304 -19.21 -3.73 23.83
CA ALA A 304 -18.64 -4.68 22.89
C ALA A 304 -17.20 -5.04 23.24
N ASN A 305 -16.82 -6.31 22.99
CA ASN A 305 -15.44 -6.78 22.95
C ASN A 305 -15.14 -7.27 21.54
N PHE A 306 -13.91 -7.01 21.08
CA PHE A 306 -13.44 -7.43 19.77
C PHE A 306 -12.19 -8.29 19.93
N TYR A 307 -12.22 -9.45 19.30
CA TYR A 307 -11.11 -10.39 19.27
C TYR A 307 -10.69 -10.58 17.81
N PRO A 308 -9.40 -10.61 17.48
CA PRO A 308 -8.96 -10.90 16.13
C PRO A 308 -9.35 -12.31 15.73
N GLU A 309 -9.85 -12.49 14.52
CA GLU A 309 -9.94 -13.80 13.89
C GLU A 309 -8.53 -14.36 13.71
N SER A 310 -8.35 -15.64 14.05
CA SER A 310 -7.06 -16.32 14.00
C SER A 310 -7.19 -17.70 13.38
N HIS A 311 -6.29 -18.05 12.45
CA HIS A 311 -6.21 -19.37 11.86
C HIS A 311 -4.80 -19.67 11.34
N GLU A 312 -4.45 -20.96 11.31
CA GLU A 312 -3.22 -21.42 10.68
C GLU A 312 -3.37 -21.39 9.14
N VAL A 313 -2.41 -20.76 8.48
CA VAL A 313 -2.36 -20.65 7.01
C VAL A 313 -1.32 -21.58 6.42
N ILE A 314 -0.14 -21.61 7.03
CA ILE A 314 1.02 -22.42 6.63
C ILE A 314 1.70 -23.01 7.86
N THR A 315 2.50 -24.06 7.66
CA THR A 315 3.25 -24.66 8.76
C THR A 315 4.35 -23.71 9.28
N GLU A 316 4.75 -23.91 10.54
CA GLU A 316 5.89 -23.16 11.13
C GLU A 316 7.17 -23.30 10.28
N ASN A 317 7.42 -24.48 9.73
CA ASN A 317 8.56 -24.73 8.85
C ASN A 317 8.49 -23.86 7.57
N THR A 318 7.34 -23.82 6.91
CA THR A 318 7.14 -22.97 5.72
C THR A 318 7.32 -21.49 6.07
N ALA A 319 6.78 -21.05 7.21
CA ALA A 319 6.95 -19.67 7.70
C ALA A 319 8.43 -19.33 7.93
N PHE A 320 9.20 -20.25 8.54
CA PHE A 320 10.64 -20.10 8.73
C PHE A 320 11.41 -19.98 7.42
N LEU A 321 11.11 -20.84 6.43
CA LEU A 321 11.73 -20.77 5.11
C LEU A 321 11.43 -19.43 4.43
N MET A 322 10.18 -18.98 4.50
CA MET A 322 9.79 -17.68 3.94
C MET A 322 10.42 -16.50 4.66
N ALA A 323 10.53 -16.53 5.99
CA ALA A 323 11.26 -15.51 6.75
C ALA A 323 12.74 -15.43 6.31
N ASN A 324 13.39 -16.58 6.07
CA ASN A 324 14.77 -16.63 5.56
C ASN A 324 14.89 -16.03 4.15
N LEU A 325 13.93 -16.31 3.25
CA LEU A 325 13.86 -15.72 1.92
C LEU A 325 13.72 -14.19 1.99
N LEU A 326 12.82 -13.69 2.85
CA LEU A 326 12.56 -12.27 3.04
C LEU A 326 13.74 -11.53 3.68
N GLN A 327 14.49 -12.19 4.57
CA GLN A 327 15.75 -11.64 5.10
C GLN A 327 16.80 -11.46 3.99
N GLY A 328 16.84 -12.33 2.99
CA GLY A 328 17.69 -12.18 1.81
C GLY A 328 17.43 -10.87 1.06
N VAL A 329 16.17 -10.44 0.95
CA VAL A 329 15.82 -9.15 0.31
C VAL A 329 16.48 -7.97 1.00
N VAL A 330 16.56 -7.99 2.34
CA VAL A 330 17.14 -6.90 3.14
C VAL A 330 18.66 -7.01 3.25
N ASN A 331 19.20 -8.22 3.28
CA ASN A 331 20.64 -8.43 3.50
C ASN A 331 21.47 -8.28 2.22
N GLU A 332 20.94 -8.71 1.07
CA GLU A 332 21.69 -8.80 -0.19
C GLU A 332 20.87 -8.43 -1.44
N GLY A 333 19.60 -8.02 -1.25
CA GLY A 333 18.67 -7.75 -2.33
C GLY A 333 18.23 -6.30 -2.42
N THR A 334 17.01 -6.11 -2.92
CA THR A 334 16.44 -4.80 -3.22
C THR A 334 16.18 -3.94 -1.98
N GLY A 335 16.12 -4.53 -0.77
CA GLY A 335 15.95 -3.85 0.52
C GLY A 335 17.26 -3.49 1.23
N ILE A 336 18.42 -3.72 0.62
CA ILE A 336 19.75 -3.57 1.25
C ILE A 336 20.03 -2.15 1.80
N ARG A 337 19.26 -1.15 1.33
CA ARG A 337 19.36 0.22 1.82
C ARG A 337 19.16 0.32 3.34
N LEU A 338 18.35 -0.58 3.94
CA LEU A 338 18.17 -0.66 5.39
C LEU A 338 19.48 -0.97 6.11
N ARG A 339 20.38 -1.75 5.50
CA ARG A 339 21.69 -2.09 6.06
C ARG A 339 22.70 -0.96 5.90
N TYR A 340 22.94 -0.48 4.69
CA TYR A 340 24.05 0.47 4.48
C TYR A 340 23.70 1.92 4.81
N ARG A 341 22.43 2.37 4.57
CA ARG A 341 22.04 3.75 4.84
C ARG A 341 21.55 3.95 6.26
N TYR A 342 20.65 3.07 6.73
CA TYR A 342 20.03 3.20 8.04
C TYR A 342 20.73 2.40 9.14
N LYS A 343 21.74 1.60 8.79
CA LYS A 343 22.59 0.86 9.72
C LYS A 343 21.85 -0.13 10.64
N PHE A 344 20.67 -0.59 10.25
CA PHE A 344 19.98 -1.63 11.00
C PHE A 344 20.80 -2.92 11.03
N THR A 345 20.98 -3.49 12.22
CA THR A 345 21.72 -4.75 12.44
C THR A 345 20.84 -5.92 12.83
N ASN A 346 19.64 -5.63 13.37
CA ASN A 346 18.67 -6.64 13.77
C ASN A 346 18.14 -7.45 12.58
N GLN A 347 17.49 -8.58 12.87
CA GLN A 347 16.85 -9.41 11.85
C GLN A 347 15.66 -8.65 11.25
N ILE A 348 15.67 -8.45 9.95
CA ILE A 348 14.62 -7.80 9.18
C ILE A 348 14.40 -8.61 7.92
N GLY A 349 13.16 -9.02 7.68
CA GLY A 349 12.67 -9.55 6.43
C GLY A 349 11.69 -8.57 5.79
N GLY A 350 11.64 -8.51 4.48
CA GLY A 350 10.72 -7.63 3.76
C GLY A 350 10.72 -7.87 2.27
N LYS A 351 9.87 -7.14 1.55
CA LYS A 351 9.82 -7.18 0.09
C LYS A 351 9.48 -5.80 -0.48
N THR A 352 10.29 -5.35 -1.42
CA THR A 352 10.03 -4.15 -2.19
C THR A 352 9.04 -4.42 -3.33
N GLY A 353 8.14 -3.50 -3.58
CA GLY A 353 7.26 -3.49 -4.75
C GLY A 353 7.38 -2.17 -5.50
N THR A 354 7.38 -2.26 -6.82
CA THR A 354 7.32 -1.12 -7.72
C THR A 354 6.34 -1.47 -8.83
N THR A 355 5.42 -0.58 -9.13
CA THR A 355 4.43 -0.80 -10.18
C THR A 355 4.88 -0.21 -11.50
N GLN A 356 4.13 -0.48 -12.57
CA GLN A 356 4.36 0.13 -13.88
C GLN A 356 4.32 1.65 -13.77
N ASN A 357 5.14 2.33 -14.58
CA ASN A 357 5.29 3.79 -14.60
C ASN A 357 5.70 4.39 -13.24
N HIS A 358 6.20 3.57 -12.30
CA HIS A 358 6.59 4.00 -10.95
C HIS A 358 5.46 4.75 -10.21
N SER A 359 4.20 4.36 -10.46
CA SER A 359 3.03 5.01 -9.86
C SER A 359 2.90 4.73 -8.36
N ASP A 360 3.34 3.54 -7.93
CA ASP A 360 3.29 3.10 -6.53
C ASP A 360 4.61 2.48 -6.11
N GLY A 361 5.01 2.75 -4.88
CA GLY A 361 6.14 2.14 -4.21
C GLY A 361 5.69 1.46 -2.92
N TRP A 362 6.12 0.20 -2.71
CA TRP A 362 5.78 -0.65 -1.58
C TRP A 362 7.03 -1.17 -0.87
N PHE A 363 6.90 -1.33 0.43
CA PHE A 363 7.85 -2.10 1.26
C PHE A 363 7.08 -2.78 2.39
#